data_c128585e6bec2b7e085a3267d99b2ffb
#
_entry.id   c128585e6bec2b7e085a3267d99b2ffb
#
_cell.length_a   1.000
_cell.length_b   1.000
_cell.length_c   1.000
_cell.angle_alpha   90.00
_cell.angle_beta   90.00
_cell.angle_gamma   90.00
#
_symmetry.space_group_name_H-M   'P 1'
#
loop_
_entity.id
_entity.type
_entity.pdbx_description
1 polymer ?
#
loop_
_entity_poly.entity_id
_entity_poly.type
_entity_poly.pdbx_seq_one_letter_code
_entity_poly.pdbx_strand_id
1 'polypeptide(L)'
;MPQLGPHISVSDEQLVSRVFGLVDLEGYGQWPGDVRDLAAGLAAELFLVRYNPFVDPELVHESVKRRLSIARPTLSGEYPAILNAAVRHFWEQFDADMAFKKALHERLKAALPEECIGAAPNTLVECATDATDLRLELPLFVLFPETPEQVQAIVRLANEMGFAIIPRGGGTGLTGGAIPMHVRAVVLSLARFKKILDIDPQTRVLCAQAGVITLDAIKAAAEQDLLFTVDPASKAASSLGGNISENSGGPFAFEYGTTIDNILSYRMVLPTGELIEVCRKDHPRHKIFESENAVFEIFDDHGGLLETVTLAGDDIRGKGLGKDVSNKFLGGLPGVQKEGVDGVIVDSCFVLHKKPAHSRVLCLEFYGRSMHNAMLVIKDIVGLRDTIRRQGDLVKISALEEWGPKYVQAIEYRKKSEAYEGDPISVLLVQLDSDHETALEQAVQALLAMAKPYDGVDIFAARDEKEAEVFWEDRHKLSAIAKHTSGFKVNEDVVIPLEVIPEFSDFLENLNLIYLSRRYRKALLQVRELAGVAFDDPAVDAALERALSTPSTTARSRPCTARSRPGASPSPATCTRATATAT
;
A
#
# COMPACT_ATOMS: atom_id res chain seq x y z
N MET A 1 4.70 -22.53 -22.53
CA MET A 1 4.26 -22.45 -21.14
C MET A 1 4.94 -21.24 -20.54
N PRO A 2 4.23 -20.22 -20.00
CA PRO A 2 4.87 -19.09 -19.34
C PRO A 2 5.61 -19.63 -18.11
N GLN A 3 6.89 -19.27 -17.97
CA GLN A 3 7.66 -19.56 -16.78
C GLN A 3 7.04 -18.78 -15.63
N LEU A 4 6.43 -19.50 -14.70
CA LEU A 4 6.03 -18.98 -13.41
C LEU A 4 7.28 -18.40 -12.73
N GLY A 5 7.17 -17.18 -12.23
CA GLY A 5 8.25 -16.48 -11.51
C GLY A 5 8.75 -17.27 -10.29
N PRO A 6 9.79 -16.81 -9.60
CA PRO A 6 10.39 -17.54 -8.50
C PRO A 6 9.32 -17.83 -7.45
N HIS A 7 8.91 -19.07 -7.37
CA HIS A 7 8.04 -19.55 -6.30
C HIS A 7 8.77 -19.30 -4.97
N ILE A 8 8.13 -18.57 -4.06
CA ILE A 8 8.48 -18.66 -2.66
C ILE A 8 8.02 -20.07 -2.26
N SER A 9 8.93 -21.03 -2.32
CA SER A 9 8.66 -22.37 -1.81
C SER A 9 8.54 -22.25 -0.29
N VAL A 10 7.33 -22.38 0.23
CA VAL A 10 7.14 -22.66 1.65
C VAL A 10 7.88 -23.96 1.92
N SER A 11 8.81 -23.99 2.87
CA SER A 11 9.50 -25.23 3.19
C SER A 11 8.49 -26.24 3.74
N ASP A 12 8.73 -27.54 3.52
CA ASP A 12 7.88 -28.60 4.07
C ASP A 12 7.69 -28.46 5.57
N GLU A 13 8.73 -28.03 6.27
CA GLU A 13 8.70 -27.73 7.70
C GLU A 13 7.70 -26.62 8.06
N GLN A 14 7.71 -25.51 7.31
CA GLN A 14 6.75 -24.42 7.51
C GLN A 14 5.32 -24.84 7.21
N LEU A 15 5.11 -25.67 6.18
CA LEU A 15 3.80 -26.20 5.83
C LEU A 15 3.27 -27.13 6.91
N VAL A 16 4.08 -28.08 7.36
CA VAL A 16 3.76 -29.03 8.43
C VAL A 16 3.46 -28.31 9.74
N SER A 17 4.28 -27.30 10.09
CA SER A 17 4.05 -26.47 11.26
C SER A 17 2.72 -25.73 11.18
N ARG A 18 2.42 -25.11 10.04
CA ARG A 18 1.22 -24.31 9.85
C ARG A 18 -0.07 -25.16 9.91
N VAL A 19 -0.04 -26.34 9.35
CA VAL A 19 -1.23 -27.19 9.23
C VAL A 19 -1.50 -28.01 10.49
N PHE A 20 -0.46 -28.59 11.05
CA PHE A 20 -0.60 -29.47 12.21
C PHE A 20 -0.47 -28.77 13.56
N GLY A 21 -0.07 -27.48 13.57
CA GLY A 21 0.13 -26.75 14.81
C GLY A 21 1.18 -27.39 15.72
N LEU A 22 2.09 -28.19 15.15
CA LEU A 22 3.18 -28.84 15.88
C LEU A 22 4.17 -27.76 16.30
N VAL A 23 4.06 -27.33 17.55
CA VAL A 23 4.87 -26.28 18.15
C VAL A 23 6.31 -26.74 18.34
N ASP A 24 6.57 -28.03 18.39
CA ASP A 24 7.87 -28.63 18.63
C ASP A 24 8.40 -29.31 17.36
N LEU A 25 8.80 -28.48 16.39
CA LEU A 25 9.49 -28.96 15.18
C LEU A 25 10.99 -29.15 15.40
N GLU A 26 11.52 -28.98 16.62
CA GLU A 26 12.95 -29.21 16.89
C GLU A 26 13.37 -30.61 16.50
N GLY A 27 12.45 -31.59 16.53
CA GLY A 27 12.67 -32.95 16.04
C GLY A 27 12.38 -33.20 14.57
N TYR A 28 11.61 -32.32 13.85
CA TYR A 28 11.17 -32.62 12.47
C TYR A 28 12.32 -32.85 11.49
N GLY A 29 13.34 -32.02 11.55
CA GLY A 29 14.54 -32.14 10.71
C GLY A 29 15.31 -33.46 10.93
N GLN A 30 15.11 -34.13 12.08
CA GLN A 30 15.72 -35.38 12.45
C GLN A 30 14.83 -36.61 12.12
N TRP A 31 13.59 -36.39 11.70
CA TRP A 31 12.70 -37.48 11.31
C TRP A 31 13.23 -38.23 10.08
N PRO A 32 12.99 -39.53 9.96
CA PRO A 32 13.28 -40.28 8.73
C PRO A 32 12.71 -39.62 7.49
N GLY A 33 13.40 -39.69 6.35
CA GLY A 33 13.01 -39.04 5.11
C GLY A 33 11.60 -39.40 4.65
N ASP A 34 11.26 -40.68 4.68
CA ASP A 34 9.94 -41.22 4.33
C ASP A 34 8.82 -40.68 5.24
N VAL A 35 9.11 -40.49 6.52
CA VAL A 35 8.16 -39.91 7.48
C VAL A 35 7.95 -38.42 7.19
N ARG A 36 9.03 -37.66 6.89
CA ARG A 36 8.94 -36.25 6.53
C ARG A 36 8.16 -36.05 5.23
N ASP A 37 8.44 -36.85 4.20
CA ASP A 37 7.74 -36.80 2.91
C ASP A 37 6.24 -37.11 3.07
N LEU A 38 5.91 -38.06 3.91
CA LEU A 38 4.51 -38.35 4.23
C LEU A 38 3.84 -37.20 4.98
N ALA A 39 4.49 -36.65 6.03
CA ALA A 39 3.97 -35.56 6.80
C ALA A 39 3.74 -34.31 5.93
N ALA A 40 4.69 -33.95 5.07
CA ALA A 40 4.57 -32.84 4.13
C ALA A 40 3.43 -33.07 3.13
N GLY A 41 3.31 -34.31 2.60
CA GLY A 41 2.23 -34.66 1.67
C GLY A 41 0.83 -34.59 2.31
N LEU A 42 0.70 -35.04 3.58
CA LEU A 42 -0.55 -34.94 4.33
C LEU A 42 -0.88 -33.46 4.66
N ALA A 43 0.13 -32.70 5.08
CA ALA A 43 -0.03 -31.27 5.36
C ALA A 43 -0.46 -30.50 4.10
N ALA A 44 0.08 -30.85 2.91
CA ALA A 44 -0.31 -30.21 1.66
C ALA A 44 -1.79 -30.46 1.30
N GLU A 45 -2.30 -31.69 1.48
CA GLU A 45 -3.72 -32.00 1.25
C GLU A 45 -4.61 -31.26 2.25
N LEU A 46 -4.27 -31.25 3.53
CA LEU A 46 -5.03 -30.56 4.58
C LEU A 46 -4.96 -29.03 4.46
N PHE A 47 -3.83 -28.50 3.97
CA PHE A 47 -3.71 -27.08 3.65
C PHE A 47 -4.74 -26.67 2.59
N LEU A 48 -4.95 -27.49 1.57
CA LEU A 48 -5.95 -27.20 0.54
C LEU A 48 -7.37 -27.19 1.12
N VAL A 49 -7.71 -28.07 2.07
CA VAL A 49 -9.02 -28.03 2.73
C VAL A 49 -9.26 -26.71 3.45
N ARG A 50 -8.24 -26.19 4.11
CA ARG A 50 -8.36 -24.95 4.90
C ARG A 50 -8.35 -23.68 4.04
N TYR A 51 -7.54 -23.64 3.00
CA TYR A 51 -7.25 -22.42 2.24
C TYR A 51 -7.80 -22.38 0.82
N ASN A 52 -8.45 -23.46 0.36
CA ASN A 52 -9.08 -23.50 -0.96
C ASN A 52 -10.57 -23.88 -0.83
N PRO A 53 -11.47 -22.88 -0.90
CA PRO A 53 -12.90 -23.11 -0.68
C PRO A 53 -13.58 -23.88 -1.82
N PHE A 54 -12.84 -24.27 -2.87
CA PHE A 54 -13.33 -25.12 -3.96
C PHE A 54 -13.04 -26.62 -3.74
N VAL A 55 -12.26 -26.95 -2.71
CA VAL A 55 -11.93 -28.34 -2.39
C VAL A 55 -13.04 -28.95 -1.53
N ASP A 56 -13.44 -30.16 -1.86
CA ASP A 56 -14.37 -30.94 -1.05
C ASP A 56 -13.63 -31.56 0.16
N PRO A 57 -13.95 -31.15 1.41
CA PRO A 57 -13.28 -31.66 2.59
C PRO A 57 -13.47 -33.19 2.79
N GLU A 58 -14.61 -33.76 2.40
CA GLU A 58 -14.88 -35.20 2.58
C GLU A 58 -13.97 -36.05 1.70
N LEU A 59 -13.76 -35.62 0.46
CA LEU A 59 -12.83 -36.34 -0.45
C LEU A 59 -11.39 -36.32 0.06
N VAL A 60 -10.95 -35.18 0.63
CA VAL A 60 -9.61 -35.06 1.20
C VAL A 60 -9.51 -35.91 2.47
N HIS A 61 -10.53 -35.89 3.33
CA HIS A 61 -10.56 -36.74 4.54
C HIS A 61 -10.32 -38.23 4.20
N GLU A 62 -11.06 -38.76 3.24
CA GLU A 62 -10.89 -40.15 2.81
C GLU A 62 -9.52 -40.41 2.14
N SER A 63 -8.98 -39.44 1.39
CA SER A 63 -7.63 -39.53 0.81
C SER A 63 -6.56 -39.61 1.90
N VAL A 64 -6.58 -38.70 2.85
CA VAL A 64 -5.63 -38.64 3.98
C VAL A 64 -5.69 -39.92 4.82
N LYS A 65 -6.89 -40.38 5.13
CA LYS A 65 -7.13 -41.62 5.89
C LYS A 65 -6.57 -42.86 5.17
N ARG A 66 -6.80 -42.94 3.86
CA ARG A 66 -6.24 -44.03 3.02
C ARG A 66 -4.71 -43.98 2.99
N ARG A 67 -4.10 -42.79 2.82
CA ARG A 67 -2.63 -42.63 2.82
C ARG A 67 -2.00 -43.07 4.13
N LEU A 68 -2.59 -42.64 5.26
CA LEU A 68 -2.14 -43.07 6.59
C LEU A 68 -2.25 -44.60 6.77
N SER A 69 -3.35 -45.20 6.32
CA SER A 69 -3.55 -46.65 6.40
C SER A 69 -2.51 -47.44 5.59
N ILE A 70 -2.18 -46.97 4.38
CA ILE A 70 -1.16 -47.60 3.51
C ILE A 70 0.24 -47.43 4.11
N ALA A 71 0.57 -46.28 4.64
CA ALA A 71 1.89 -45.99 5.20
C ALA A 71 2.14 -46.64 6.58
N ARG A 72 1.08 -46.91 7.35
CA ARG A 72 1.19 -47.45 8.72
C ARG A 72 2.08 -48.68 8.88
N PRO A 73 2.04 -49.70 7.99
CA PRO A 73 2.88 -50.89 8.12
C PRO A 73 4.38 -50.60 7.89
N THR A 74 4.73 -49.54 7.18
CA THR A 74 6.12 -49.21 6.83
C THR A 74 6.77 -48.24 7.81
N LEU A 75 5.97 -47.49 8.60
CA LEU A 75 6.46 -46.53 9.58
C LEU A 75 6.90 -47.24 10.87
N SER A 76 8.07 -46.88 11.37
CA SER A 76 8.63 -47.39 12.63
C SER A 76 8.42 -46.44 13.81
N GLY A 77 8.56 -46.99 15.03
CA GLY A 77 8.52 -46.19 16.24
C GLY A 77 7.15 -45.52 16.54
N GLU A 78 7.20 -44.31 17.02
CA GLU A 78 6.02 -43.53 17.45
C GLU A 78 5.39 -42.66 16.34
N TYR A 79 6.03 -42.54 15.16
CA TYR A 79 5.57 -41.70 14.05
C TYR A 79 4.14 -41.97 13.58
N PRO A 80 3.66 -43.22 13.50
CA PRO A 80 2.26 -43.50 13.15
C PRO A 80 1.28 -42.88 14.17
N ALA A 81 1.62 -42.90 15.44
CA ALA A 81 0.77 -42.32 16.49
C ALA A 81 0.79 -40.78 16.41
N ILE A 82 1.96 -40.18 16.20
CA ILE A 82 2.12 -38.72 16.07
C ILE A 82 1.34 -38.20 14.86
N LEU A 83 1.49 -38.80 13.67
CA LEU A 83 0.80 -38.35 12.46
C LEU A 83 -0.72 -38.56 12.56
N ASN A 84 -1.19 -39.68 13.13
CA ASN A 84 -2.62 -39.87 13.35
C ASN A 84 -3.19 -38.84 14.36
N ALA A 85 -2.45 -38.50 15.41
CA ALA A 85 -2.85 -37.48 16.37
C ALA A 85 -2.92 -36.09 15.72
N ALA A 86 -1.92 -35.70 14.92
CA ALA A 86 -1.88 -34.45 14.20
C ALA A 86 -3.04 -34.30 13.20
N VAL A 87 -3.30 -35.31 12.39
CA VAL A 87 -4.42 -35.33 11.44
C VAL A 87 -5.77 -35.26 12.18
N ARG A 88 -5.93 -36.05 13.25
CA ARG A 88 -7.15 -35.97 14.06
C ARG A 88 -7.36 -34.58 14.65
N HIS A 89 -6.32 -33.98 15.22
CA HIS A 89 -6.39 -32.62 15.79
C HIS A 89 -6.79 -31.59 14.73
N PHE A 90 -6.23 -31.70 13.50
CA PHE A 90 -6.64 -30.83 12.39
C PHE A 90 -8.15 -30.92 12.12
N TRP A 91 -8.69 -32.14 12.02
CA TRP A 91 -10.12 -32.31 11.73
C TRP A 91 -11.01 -31.86 12.89
N GLU A 92 -10.60 -32.11 14.12
CA GLU A 92 -11.33 -31.60 15.31
C GLU A 92 -11.42 -30.07 15.30
N GLN A 93 -10.34 -29.38 14.94
CA GLN A 93 -10.35 -27.93 14.79
C GLN A 93 -11.19 -27.47 13.58
N PHE A 94 -11.04 -28.13 12.45
CA PHE A 94 -11.79 -27.83 11.23
C PHE A 94 -13.30 -27.99 11.46
N ASP A 95 -13.73 -29.08 12.06
CA ASP A 95 -15.15 -29.34 12.38
C ASP A 95 -15.69 -28.31 13.37
N ALA A 96 -14.90 -27.91 14.36
CA ALA A 96 -15.28 -26.85 15.31
C ALA A 96 -15.43 -25.49 14.59
N ASP A 97 -14.56 -25.15 13.66
CA ASP A 97 -14.65 -23.93 12.88
C ASP A 97 -15.84 -23.96 11.90
N MET A 98 -16.17 -25.12 11.32
CA MET A 98 -17.37 -25.27 10.48
C MET A 98 -18.66 -25.21 11.29
N ALA A 99 -18.68 -25.76 12.50
CA ALA A 99 -19.81 -25.63 13.43
C ALA A 99 -20.00 -24.15 13.84
N PHE A 100 -18.90 -23.46 14.14
CA PHE A 100 -18.94 -22.03 14.43
C PHE A 100 -19.45 -21.23 13.22
N LYS A 101 -18.95 -21.48 12.02
CA LYS A 101 -19.41 -20.84 10.77
C LYS A 101 -20.90 -21.02 10.55
N LYS A 102 -21.43 -22.22 10.80
CA LYS A 102 -22.87 -22.50 10.70
C LYS A 102 -23.67 -21.70 11.73
N ALA A 103 -23.23 -21.70 12.99
CA ALA A 103 -23.89 -20.93 14.06
C ALA A 103 -23.86 -19.42 13.77
N LEU A 104 -22.73 -18.90 13.29
CA LEU A 104 -22.58 -17.52 12.88
C LEU A 104 -23.53 -17.16 11.73
N HIS A 105 -23.67 -18.03 10.71
CA HIS A 105 -24.57 -17.81 9.59
C HIS A 105 -26.03 -17.62 10.06
N GLU A 106 -26.52 -18.48 10.94
CA GLU A 106 -27.88 -18.35 11.49
C GLU A 106 -28.09 -17.04 12.28
N ARG A 107 -27.06 -16.59 12.99
CA ARG A 107 -27.11 -15.32 13.71
C ARG A 107 -27.06 -14.11 12.76
N LEU A 108 -26.25 -14.19 11.70
CA LEU A 108 -26.16 -13.14 10.68
C LEU A 108 -27.46 -12.95 9.92
N LYS A 109 -28.21 -14.02 9.60
CA LYS A 109 -29.53 -13.95 8.96
C LYS A 109 -30.57 -13.20 9.80
N ALA A 110 -30.42 -13.18 11.10
CA ALA A 110 -31.28 -12.40 11.99
C ALA A 110 -30.96 -10.89 11.98
N ALA A 111 -29.74 -10.52 11.58
CA ALA A 111 -29.26 -9.14 11.58
C ALA A 111 -29.19 -8.52 10.16
N LEU A 112 -29.06 -9.34 9.12
CA LEU A 112 -28.83 -8.92 7.74
C LEU A 112 -29.71 -9.72 6.76
N PRO A 113 -30.15 -9.10 5.64
CA PRO A 113 -30.69 -9.82 4.51
C PRO A 113 -29.68 -10.86 3.97
N GLU A 114 -30.17 -11.98 3.45
CA GLU A 114 -29.34 -13.07 2.93
C GLU A 114 -28.38 -12.60 1.81
N GLU A 115 -28.84 -11.71 0.95
CA GLU A 115 -28.02 -11.10 -0.13
C GLU A 115 -26.89 -10.20 0.38
N CYS A 116 -26.87 -9.88 1.66
CA CYS A 116 -25.78 -9.16 2.32
C CYS A 116 -24.72 -10.09 2.90
N ILE A 117 -24.91 -11.43 2.82
CA ILE A 117 -24.02 -12.44 3.39
C ILE A 117 -23.32 -13.21 2.26
N GLY A 118 -22.12 -12.81 1.90
CA GLY A 118 -21.30 -13.45 0.87
C GLY A 118 -20.60 -14.69 1.42
N ALA A 119 -20.99 -15.87 0.95
CA ALA A 119 -20.39 -17.16 1.29
C ALA A 119 -19.79 -17.89 0.08
N ALA A 120 -20.00 -17.37 -1.13
CA ALA A 120 -19.50 -18.00 -2.36
C ALA A 120 -17.96 -18.03 -2.40
N PRO A 121 -17.36 -19.16 -2.84
CA PRO A 121 -15.90 -19.31 -2.89
C PRO A 121 -15.16 -18.16 -3.58
N ASN A 122 -15.66 -17.68 -4.72
CA ASN A 122 -15.05 -16.55 -5.44
C ASN A 122 -15.01 -15.28 -4.58
N THR A 123 -16.10 -14.96 -3.89
CA THR A 123 -16.20 -13.79 -3.01
C THR A 123 -15.23 -13.89 -1.83
N LEU A 124 -15.09 -15.08 -1.23
CA LEU A 124 -14.16 -15.31 -0.13
C LEU A 124 -12.72 -15.12 -0.59
N VAL A 125 -12.35 -15.68 -1.76
CA VAL A 125 -10.98 -15.58 -2.31
C VAL A 125 -10.66 -14.14 -2.71
N GLU A 126 -11.58 -13.43 -3.34
CA GLU A 126 -11.41 -12.03 -3.74
C GLU A 126 -11.15 -11.13 -2.53
N CYS A 127 -11.88 -11.33 -1.45
CA CYS A 127 -11.73 -10.54 -0.23
C CYS A 127 -10.65 -11.05 0.73
N ALA A 128 -9.99 -12.18 0.41
CA ALA A 128 -8.82 -12.66 1.16
C ALA A 128 -7.50 -12.02 0.70
N THR A 129 -7.54 -11.15 -0.30
CA THR A 129 -6.36 -10.47 -0.87
C THR A 129 -6.59 -8.97 -0.98
N ASP A 130 -5.52 -8.21 -0.97
CA ASP A 130 -5.48 -6.78 -1.30
C ASP A 130 -4.37 -6.50 -2.33
N ALA A 131 -3.85 -5.27 -2.37
CA ALA A 131 -2.76 -4.92 -3.28
C ALA A 131 -1.36 -5.42 -2.81
N THR A 132 -1.24 -6.03 -1.63
CA THR A 132 0.05 -6.53 -1.09
C THR A 132 0.47 -7.89 -1.64
N ASP A 133 -0.36 -8.62 -2.36
CA ASP A 133 -0.18 -10.04 -2.70
C ASP A 133 -0.18 -10.99 -1.47
N LEU A 134 -0.41 -10.49 -0.26
CA LEU A 134 -0.54 -11.31 0.93
C LEU A 134 -1.87 -12.07 0.90
N ARG A 135 -1.80 -13.35 1.27
CA ARG A 135 -2.98 -14.17 1.53
C ARG A 135 -2.68 -15.02 2.76
N LEU A 136 -3.28 -14.66 3.88
CA LEU A 136 -3.01 -15.29 5.16
C LEU A 136 -4.11 -16.27 5.57
N GLU A 137 -5.37 -15.81 5.58
CA GLU A 137 -6.53 -16.63 5.91
C GLU A 137 -7.70 -16.34 4.95
N LEU A 138 -8.66 -17.27 4.87
CA LEU A 138 -9.95 -17.01 4.21
C LEU A 138 -10.95 -16.47 5.23
N PRO A 139 -11.77 -15.47 4.87
CA PRO A 139 -12.84 -15.04 5.75
C PRO A 139 -13.93 -16.12 5.86
N LEU A 140 -14.61 -16.21 6.99
CA LEU A 140 -15.81 -17.06 7.14
C LEU A 140 -16.92 -16.59 6.21
N PHE A 141 -17.12 -15.27 6.15
CA PHE A 141 -18.09 -14.60 5.28
C PHE A 141 -17.55 -13.25 4.86
N VAL A 142 -18.07 -12.73 3.74
CA VAL A 142 -17.96 -11.32 3.36
C VAL A 142 -19.33 -10.68 3.57
N LEU A 143 -19.41 -9.71 4.46
CA LEU A 143 -20.64 -9.03 4.81
C LEU A 143 -20.73 -7.70 4.04
N PHE A 144 -21.88 -7.45 3.43
CA PHE A 144 -22.17 -6.25 2.63
C PHE A 144 -23.30 -5.44 3.25
N PRO A 145 -23.09 -4.79 4.42
CA PRO A 145 -24.11 -3.95 5.02
C PRO A 145 -24.47 -2.77 4.12
N GLU A 146 -25.69 -2.24 4.27
CA GLU A 146 -26.23 -1.12 3.52
C GLU A 146 -26.53 0.10 4.40
N THR A 147 -26.59 -0.11 5.71
CA THR A 147 -26.87 0.96 6.69
C THR A 147 -25.94 0.91 7.89
N PRO A 148 -25.73 2.05 8.58
CA PRO A 148 -24.95 2.09 9.80
C PRO A 148 -25.45 1.15 10.90
N GLU A 149 -26.78 0.97 11.03
CA GLU A 149 -27.38 0.09 12.01
C GLU A 149 -27.03 -1.38 11.76
N GLN A 150 -26.91 -1.79 10.49
CA GLN A 150 -26.44 -3.13 10.15
C GLN A 150 -24.96 -3.30 10.54
N VAL A 151 -24.13 -2.28 10.35
CA VAL A 151 -22.72 -2.30 10.80
C VAL A 151 -22.65 -2.44 12.32
N GLN A 152 -23.46 -1.66 13.07
CA GLN A 152 -23.57 -1.75 14.53
C GLN A 152 -23.99 -3.16 14.99
N ALA A 153 -24.98 -3.74 14.30
CA ALA A 153 -25.45 -5.09 14.61
C ALA A 153 -24.36 -6.15 14.40
N ILE A 154 -23.58 -6.05 13.31
CA ILE A 154 -22.44 -6.93 13.02
C ILE A 154 -21.38 -6.79 14.11
N VAL A 155 -21.02 -5.56 14.50
CA VAL A 155 -20.00 -5.32 15.54
C VAL A 155 -20.43 -5.88 16.89
N ARG A 156 -21.68 -5.68 17.29
CA ARG A 156 -22.22 -6.26 18.54
C ARG A 156 -22.22 -7.78 18.49
N LEU A 157 -22.59 -8.37 17.36
CA LEU A 157 -22.55 -9.81 17.15
C LEU A 157 -21.12 -10.36 17.22
N ALA A 158 -20.13 -9.62 16.69
CA ALA A 158 -18.73 -9.99 16.77
C ALA A 158 -18.24 -10.05 18.23
N ASN A 159 -18.63 -9.07 19.04
CA ASN A 159 -18.32 -9.06 20.47
C ASN A 159 -19.00 -10.22 21.22
N GLU A 160 -20.24 -10.55 20.86
CA GLU A 160 -20.99 -11.64 21.49
C GLU A 160 -20.40 -13.02 21.15
N MET A 161 -20.07 -13.25 19.88
CA MET A 161 -19.64 -14.57 19.39
C MET A 161 -18.12 -14.77 19.36
N GLY A 162 -17.32 -13.70 19.45
CA GLY A 162 -15.86 -13.77 19.45
C GLY A 162 -15.26 -14.01 18.06
N PHE A 163 -15.61 -13.21 17.06
CA PHE A 163 -14.96 -13.23 15.76
C PHE A 163 -14.37 -11.86 15.40
N ALA A 164 -13.34 -11.86 14.56
CA ALA A 164 -12.70 -10.63 14.11
C ALA A 164 -13.44 -10.03 12.90
N ILE A 165 -13.50 -8.69 12.85
CA ILE A 165 -14.01 -7.92 11.70
C ILE A 165 -12.83 -7.29 10.98
N ILE A 166 -12.79 -7.44 9.66
CA ILE A 166 -11.84 -6.77 8.78
C ILE A 166 -12.63 -5.77 7.93
N PRO A 167 -12.61 -4.48 8.27
CA PRO A 167 -13.25 -3.46 7.44
C PRO A 167 -12.56 -3.38 6.08
N ARG A 168 -13.34 -3.31 4.99
CA ARG A 168 -12.80 -3.28 3.63
C ARG A 168 -13.51 -2.23 2.79
N GLY A 169 -12.75 -1.28 2.27
CA GLY A 169 -13.14 -0.40 1.18
C GLY A 169 -12.82 -1.04 -0.18
N GLY A 170 -11.95 -0.40 -0.96
CA GLY A 170 -11.50 -0.91 -2.27
C GLY A 170 -10.43 -2.01 -2.21
N GLY A 171 -9.86 -2.33 -1.07
CA GLY A 171 -8.76 -3.30 -0.94
C GLY A 171 -7.49 -2.87 -1.67
N THR A 172 -7.25 -1.57 -1.78
CA THR A 172 -6.10 -0.98 -2.49
C THR A 172 -4.92 -0.65 -1.57
N GLY A 173 -5.06 -0.86 -0.27
CA GLY A 173 -4.00 -0.67 0.72
C GLY A 173 -2.80 -1.59 0.47
N LEU A 174 -1.61 -1.12 0.86
CA LEU A 174 -0.34 -1.81 0.68
C LEU A 174 0.28 -2.28 2.01
N THR A 175 -0.49 -2.25 3.10
CA THR A 175 -0.06 -2.62 4.45
C THR A 175 -0.68 -3.94 4.95
N GLY A 176 -1.67 -4.48 4.22
CA GLY A 176 -2.38 -5.70 4.62
C GLY A 176 -3.57 -5.47 5.55
N GLY A 177 -3.99 -4.23 5.77
CA GLY A 177 -5.11 -3.88 6.66
C GLY A 177 -6.47 -4.41 6.21
N ALA A 178 -6.64 -4.74 4.91
CA ALA A 178 -7.90 -5.20 4.33
C ALA A 178 -8.01 -6.73 4.18
N ILE A 179 -7.08 -7.51 4.74
CA ILE A 179 -7.05 -8.98 4.62
C ILE A 179 -7.25 -9.68 5.96
N PRO A 180 -7.93 -10.86 5.97
CA PRO A 180 -8.08 -11.64 7.18
C PRO A 180 -6.73 -12.23 7.65
N MET A 181 -6.46 -12.12 8.95
CA MET A 181 -5.27 -12.71 9.59
C MET A 181 -5.64 -13.77 10.63
N HIS A 182 -6.92 -13.98 10.88
CA HIS A 182 -7.42 -14.90 11.88
C HIS A 182 -8.48 -15.83 11.28
N VAL A 183 -8.50 -17.10 11.71
CA VAL A 183 -9.43 -18.15 11.20
C VAL A 183 -10.90 -17.75 11.37
N ARG A 184 -11.24 -17.14 12.52
CA ARG A 184 -12.60 -16.68 12.81
C ARG A 184 -12.71 -15.19 12.51
N ALA A 185 -12.55 -14.84 11.23
CA ALA A 185 -12.71 -13.48 10.75
C ALA A 185 -13.80 -13.38 9.69
N VAL A 186 -14.48 -12.26 9.65
CA VAL A 186 -15.35 -11.85 8.54
C VAL A 186 -14.78 -10.59 7.91
N VAL A 187 -14.91 -10.46 6.60
CA VAL A 187 -14.66 -9.18 5.92
C VAL A 187 -15.95 -8.39 5.89
N LEU A 188 -15.92 -7.16 6.39
CA LEU A 188 -17.01 -6.21 6.31
C LEU A 188 -16.76 -5.25 5.16
N SER A 189 -17.38 -5.51 4.01
CA SER A 189 -17.20 -4.72 2.80
C SER A 189 -18.18 -3.56 2.75
N LEU A 190 -17.66 -2.34 2.59
CA LEU A 190 -18.47 -1.13 2.43
C LEU A 190 -18.86 -0.84 0.97
N ALA A 191 -18.71 -1.80 0.06
CA ALA A 191 -19.00 -1.61 -1.37
C ALA A 191 -20.46 -1.21 -1.67
N ARG A 192 -21.40 -1.43 -0.73
CA ARG A 192 -22.79 -1.00 -0.85
C ARG A 192 -23.04 0.41 -0.29
N PHE A 193 -22.10 0.99 0.44
CA PHE A 193 -22.11 2.38 0.90
C PHE A 193 -21.62 3.32 -0.20
N LYS A 194 -22.34 3.44 -1.32
CA LYS A 194 -21.87 4.09 -2.56
C LYS A 194 -22.63 5.35 -2.97
N LYS A 195 -23.40 5.95 -2.05
CA LYS A 195 -24.18 7.15 -2.36
C LYS A 195 -23.37 8.40 -2.06
N ILE A 196 -23.27 9.32 -3.03
CA ILE A 196 -22.98 10.72 -2.77
C ILE A 196 -24.23 11.30 -2.16
N LEU A 197 -24.14 11.84 -0.96
CA LEU A 197 -25.28 12.30 -0.17
C LEU A 197 -25.65 13.74 -0.53
N ASP A 198 -24.62 14.58 -0.67
CA ASP A 198 -24.77 15.99 -0.99
C ASP A 198 -23.49 16.58 -1.58
N ILE A 199 -23.62 17.57 -2.45
CA ILE A 199 -22.53 18.45 -2.90
C ILE A 199 -23.08 19.87 -2.89
N ASP A 200 -22.57 20.68 -1.99
CA ASP A 200 -22.91 22.09 -1.90
C ASP A 200 -21.79 22.98 -2.49
N PRO A 201 -22.01 23.58 -3.68
CA PRO A 201 -21.03 24.45 -4.31
C PRO A 201 -20.79 25.75 -3.56
N GLN A 202 -21.75 26.24 -2.76
CA GLN A 202 -21.61 27.49 -2.01
C GLN A 202 -20.70 27.30 -0.81
N THR A 203 -20.95 26.26 -0.02
CA THR A 203 -20.09 25.90 1.10
C THR A 203 -18.90 25.08 0.68
N ARG A 204 -18.83 24.62 -0.57
CA ARG A 204 -17.77 23.76 -1.11
C ARG A 204 -17.53 22.53 -0.23
N VAL A 205 -18.59 21.77 -0.03
CA VAL A 205 -18.58 20.54 0.76
C VAL A 205 -19.14 19.41 -0.07
N LEU A 206 -18.52 18.24 0.03
CA LEU A 206 -19.02 16.98 -0.51
C LEU A 206 -19.24 16.03 0.65
N CYS A 207 -20.47 15.53 0.81
CA CYS A 207 -20.81 14.49 1.78
C CYS A 207 -21.16 13.19 1.04
N ALA A 208 -20.57 12.09 1.47
CA ALA A 208 -20.74 10.80 0.80
C ALA A 208 -20.56 9.63 1.77
N GLN A 209 -21.15 8.50 1.42
CA GLN A 209 -20.95 7.24 2.11
C GLN A 209 -19.53 6.70 1.90
N ALA A 210 -19.01 5.95 2.87
CA ALA A 210 -17.62 5.52 2.95
C ALA A 210 -17.14 4.62 1.80
N GLY A 211 -18.04 3.90 1.14
CA GLY A 211 -17.74 3.05 -0.01
C GLY A 211 -17.77 3.76 -1.37
N VAL A 212 -18.07 5.05 -1.43
CA VAL A 212 -17.97 5.84 -2.68
C VAL A 212 -16.54 5.77 -3.19
N ILE A 213 -16.37 5.44 -4.47
CA ILE A 213 -15.06 5.39 -5.12
C ILE A 213 -14.51 6.81 -5.26
N THR A 214 -13.24 6.97 -4.95
CA THR A 214 -12.56 8.28 -4.95
C THR A 214 -12.71 9.00 -6.29
N LEU A 215 -12.56 8.27 -7.41
CA LEU A 215 -12.71 8.85 -8.74
C LEU A 215 -14.14 9.37 -9.00
N ASP A 216 -15.15 8.73 -8.45
CA ASP A 216 -16.53 9.19 -8.60
C ASP A 216 -16.76 10.48 -7.81
N ALA A 217 -16.18 10.61 -6.61
CA ALA A 217 -16.19 11.87 -5.85
C ALA A 217 -15.46 13.00 -6.59
N ILE A 218 -14.31 12.71 -7.21
CA ILE A 218 -13.55 13.66 -8.03
C ILE A 218 -14.40 14.14 -9.21
N LYS A 219 -15.05 13.23 -9.95
CA LYS A 219 -15.92 13.57 -11.09
C LYS A 219 -17.12 14.40 -10.67
N ALA A 220 -17.80 13.99 -9.61
CA ALA A 220 -18.97 14.71 -9.10
C ALA A 220 -18.62 16.13 -8.63
N ALA A 221 -17.45 16.34 -7.99
CA ALA A 221 -16.96 17.65 -7.66
C ALA A 221 -16.65 18.49 -8.92
N ALA A 222 -16.01 17.87 -9.93
CA ALA A 222 -15.67 18.54 -11.19
C ALA A 222 -16.90 19.00 -11.98
N GLU A 223 -18.03 18.27 -11.92
CA GLU A 223 -19.31 18.66 -12.51
C GLU A 223 -19.90 19.96 -11.89
N GLN A 224 -19.40 20.35 -10.71
CA GLN A 224 -19.77 21.56 -10.00
C GLN A 224 -18.66 22.65 -10.05
N ASP A 225 -17.69 22.53 -10.97
CA ASP A 225 -16.50 23.40 -11.07
C ASP A 225 -15.68 23.44 -9.78
N LEU A 226 -15.64 22.32 -9.05
CA LEU A 226 -14.89 22.16 -7.82
C LEU A 226 -13.82 21.08 -7.95
N LEU A 227 -12.81 21.17 -7.09
CA LEU A 227 -11.69 20.26 -7.03
C LEU A 227 -11.73 19.44 -5.74
N PHE A 228 -11.78 18.11 -5.87
CA PHE A 228 -11.54 17.16 -4.80
C PHE A 228 -10.06 16.77 -4.82
N THR A 229 -9.30 17.05 -3.77
CA THR A 229 -7.82 17.03 -3.79
C THR A 229 -7.20 15.76 -3.25
N VAL A 230 -7.98 14.86 -2.64
CA VAL A 230 -7.49 13.54 -2.21
C VAL A 230 -7.53 12.60 -3.41
N ASP A 231 -6.38 12.42 -4.09
CA ASP A 231 -6.32 11.69 -5.36
C ASP A 231 -5.20 10.63 -5.39
N PRO A 232 -5.27 9.58 -4.56
CA PRO A 232 -4.29 8.52 -4.56
C PRO A 232 -4.18 7.86 -5.95
N ALA A 233 -3.04 7.24 -6.26
CA ALA A 233 -2.85 6.52 -7.53
C ALA A 233 -3.93 5.44 -7.76
N SER A 234 -4.48 4.91 -6.68
CA SER A 234 -5.57 3.92 -6.65
C SER A 234 -6.97 4.53 -6.75
N LYS A 235 -7.14 5.83 -7.05
CA LYS A 235 -8.44 6.53 -7.02
C LYS A 235 -9.57 5.86 -7.80
N ALA A 236 -9.24 5.07 -8.83
CA ALA A 236 -10.23 4.31 -9.60
C ALA A 236 -10.85 3.12 -8.83
N ALA A 237 -10.26 2.73 -7.70
CA ALA A 237 -10.70 1.59 -6.90
C ALA A 237 -10.75 1.89 -5.39
N SER A 238 -9.98 2.87 -4.88
CA SER A 238 -10.02 3.28 -3.48
C SER A 238 -11.36 3.94 -3.14
N SER A 239 -11.77 3.83 -1.87
CA SER A 239 -13.01 4.41 -1.35
C SER A 239 -12.73 5.55 -0.36
N LEU A 240 -13.70 6.43 -0.16
CA LEU A 240 -13.56 7.58 0.75
C LEU A 240 -13.27 7.14 2.20
N GLY A 241 -13.96 6.12 2.71
CA GLY A 241 -13.69 5.58 4.04
C GLY A 241 -12.29 4.95 4.12
N GLY A 242 -11.83 4.29 3.05
CA GLY A 242 -10.46 3.79 2.94
C GLY A 242 -9.44 4.93 2.94
N ASN A 243 -9.71 6.02 2.22
CA ASN A 243 -8.84 7.20 2.22
C ASN A 243 -8.69 7.81 3.62
N ILE A 244 -9.75 7.82 4.43
CA ILE A 244 -9.67 8.29 5.83
C ILE A 244 -8.83 7.31 6.65
N SER A 245 -9.12 6.02 6.56
CA SER A 245 -8.44 4.98 7.36
C SER A 245 -6.94 4.91 7.08
N GLU A 246 -6.51 5.20 5.85
CA GLU A 246 -5.09 5.23 5.42
C GLU A 246 -4.49 6.65 5.45
N ASN A 247 -5.29 7.69 5.72
CA ASN A 247 -4.91 9.09 5.54
C ASN A 247 -4.32 9.36 4.15
N SER A 248 -5.00 8.88 3.11
CA SER A 248 -4.52 8.92 1.73
C SER A 248 -4.24 10.34 1.25
N GLY A 249 -3.22 10.47 0.43
CA GLY A 249 -2.88 11.68 -0.31
C GLY A 249 -2.78 11.40 -1.80
N GLY A 250 -2.02 12.22 -2.49
CA GLY A 250 -1.69 12.12 -3.92
C GLY A 250 -0.82 13.30 -4.29
N PRO A 251 -0.56 13.59 -5.58
CA PRO A 251 0.25 14.73 -5.99
C PRO A 251 -0.26 16.06 -5.44
N PHE A 252 -1.58 16.22 -5.35
CA PHE A 252 -2.21 17.41 -4.79
C PHE A 252 -2.00 17.58 -3.28
N ALA A 253 -1.58 16.51 -2.57
CA ALA A 253 -1.21 16.65 -1.16
C ALA A 253 -0.04 17.63 -0.95
N PHE A 254 0.73 17.90 -1.99
CA PHE A 254 1.79 18.90 -2.00
C PHE A 254 1.29 20.28 -1.56
N GLU A 255 0.15 20.69 -2.11
CA GLU A 255 -0.51 21.98 -1.75
C GLU A 255 -1.61 21.82 -0.71
N TYR A 256 -2.49 20.84 -0.90
CA TYR A 256 -3.75 20.74 -0.17
C TYR A 256 -3.71 19.78 1.02
N GLY A 257 -2.59 19.06 1.20
CA GLY A 257 -2.45 18.07 2.27
C GLY A 257 -3.10 16.72 1.96
N THR A 258 -3.11 15.85 2.94
CA THR A 258 -3.69 14.51 2.90
C THR A 258 -5.17 14.53 3.30
N THR A 259 -5.75 13.37 3.53
CA THR A 259 -7.17 13.26 3.91
C THR A 259 -7.50 14.02 5.19
N ILE A 260 -6.64 13.97 6.23
CA ILE A 260 -6.86 14.70 7.49
C ILE A 260 -6.96 16.21 7.30
N ASP A 261 -6.30 16.73 6.27
CA ASP A 261 -6.33 18.16 5.93
C ASP A 261 -7.62 18.59 5.24
N ASN A 262 -8.34 17.63 4.64
CA ASN A 262 -9.51 17.90 3.81
C ASN A 262 -10.81 17.36 4.39
N ILE A 263 -10.77 16.62 5.51
CA ILE A 263 -11.95 16.08 6.17
C ILE A 263 -12.65 17.12 7.03
N LEU A 264 -13.98 17.25 6.88
CA LEU A 264 -14.82 18.08 7.72
C LEU A 264 -15.48 17.28 8.84
N SER A 265 -16.07 16.15 8.49
CA SER A 265 -16.64 15.23 9.46
C SER A 265 -16.70 13.82 8.90
N TYR A 266 -16.84 12.86 9.77
CA TYR A 266 -17.15 11.47 9.42
C TYR A 266 -17.87 10.80 10.58
N ARG A 267 -18.73 9.81 10.22
CA ARG A 267 -19.33 8.93 11.21
C ARG A 267 -18.67 7.57 11.15
N MET A 268 -18.50 6.97 12.31
CA MET A 268 -17.94 5.64 12.43
C MET A 268 -18.58 4.82 13.53
N VAL A 269 -18.63 3.52 13.34
CA VAL A 269 -19.05 2.56 14.36
C VAL A 269 -17.82 2.08 15.12
N LEU A 270 -17.79 2.34 16.42
CA LEU A 270 -16.70 1.91 17.32
C LEU A 270 -16.71 0.38 17.54
N PRO A 271 -15.63 -0.20 18.07
CA PRO A 271 -15.60 -1.61 18.45
C PRO A 271 -16.65 -2.02 19.48
N THR A 272 -17.21 -1.07 20.23
CA THR A 272 -18.36 -1.28 21.15
C THR A 272 -19.70 -1.46 20.43
N GLY A 273 -19.77 -1.09 19.13
CA GLY A 273 -21.01 -1.03 18.35
C GLY A 273 -21.79 0.28 18.51
N GLU A 274 -21.17 1.29 19.13
CA GLU A 274 -21.72 2.65 19.22
C GLU A 274 -21.36 3.43 17.94
N LEU A 275 -22.28 4.30 17.50
CA LEU A 275 -22.03 5.22 16.39
C LEU A 275 -21.57 6.55 16.98
N ILE A 276 -20.48 7.09 16.44
CA ILE A 276 -19.97 8.42 16.76
C ILE A 276 -19.85 9.27 15.50
N GLU A 277 -19.89 10.58 15.70
CA GLU A 277 -19.54 11.58 14.68
C GLU A 277 -18.31 12.35 15.13
N VAL A 278 -17.33 12.48 14.24
CA VAL A 278 -16.12 13.28 14.45
C VAL A 278 -16.17 14.48 13.52
N CYS A 279 -16.13 15.68 14.10
CA CYS A 279 -16.26 16.93 13.37
C CYS A 279 -15.01 17.79 13.53
N ARG A 280 -14.46 18.27 12.41
CA ARG A 280 -13.38 19.24 12.40
C ARG A 280 -13.93 20.65 12.74
N LYS A 281 -13.51 21.18 13.88
CA LYS A 281 -13.89 22.53 14.28
C LYS A 281 -13.14 23.60 13.49
N ASP A 282 -13.87 24.63 13.02
CA ASP A 282 -13.31 25.81 12.37
C ASP A 282 -12.28 25.48 11.26
N HIS A 283 -12.64 24.59 10.35
CA HIS A 283 -11.75 24.14 9.28
C HIS A 283 -11.30 25.31 8.39
N PRO A 284 -9.97 25.61 8.30
CA PRO A 284 -9.46 26.81 7.61
C PRO A 284 -9.46 26.67 6.07
N ARG A 285 -9.83 25.50 5.54
CA ARG A 285 -9.86 25.16 4.10
C ARG A 285 -8.50 25.19 3.41
N HIS A 286 -7.46 24.93 4.16
CA HIS A 286 -6.11 24.72 3.68
C HIS A 286 -5.43 23.61 4.48
N LYS A 287 -4.29 23.18 4.01
CA LYS A 287 -3.41 22.21 4.67
C LYS A 287 -3.03 22.70 6.08
N ILE A 288 -3.08 21.81 7.06
CA ILE A 288 -2.63 22.10 8.42
C ILE A 288 -1.12 22.39 8.38
N PHE A 289 -0.71 23.57 8.86
CA PHE A 289 0.70 23.94 8.98
C PHE A 289 1.26 23.59 10.36
N GLU A 290 2.60 23.49 10.46
CA GLU A 290 3.29 23.16 11.72
C GLU A 290 2.93 24.13 12.88
N SER A 291 2.65 25.40 12.56
CA SER A 291 2.31 26.45 13.53
C SER A 291 0.83 26.48 13.94
N GLU A 292 0.00 25.60 13.39
CA GLU A 292 -1.46 25.59 13.60
C GLU A 292 -1.87 24.42 14.49
N ASN A 293 -3.06 24.53 15.06
CA ASN A 293 -3.72 23.44 15.76
C ASN A 293 -4.95 22.98 14.96
N ALA A 294 -5.18 21.68 14.96
CA ALA A 294 -6.36 21.07 14.41
C ALA A 294 -7.25 20.56 15.56
N VAL A 295 -8.47 21.06 15.66
CA VAL A 295 -9.40 20.67 16.71
C VAL A 295 -10.50 19.79 16.12
N PHE A 296 -10.73 18.63 16.75
CA PHE A 296 -11.81 17.72 16.40
C PHE A 296 -12.72 17.52 17.61
N GLU A 297 -14.02 17.61 17.40
CA GLU A 297 -15.05 17.33 18.41
C GLU A 297 -15.71 16.01 18.08
N ILE A 298 -15.84 15.13 19.08
CA ILE A 298 -16.42 13.79 18.95
C ILE A 298 -17.76 13.79 19.65
N PHE A 299 -18.79 13.43 18.92
CA PHE A 299 -20.18 13.40 19.40
C PHE A 299 -20.72 11.96 19.40
N ASP A 300 -21.64 11.68 20.32
CA ASP A 300 -22.47 10.48 20.24
C ASP A 300 -23.56 10.60 19.17
N ASP A 301 -24.33 9.54 18.94
CA ASP A 301 -25.43 9.47 17.96
C ASP A 301 -26.64 10.37 18.32
N HIS A 302 -26.64 10.98 19.49
CA HIS A 302 -27.65 11.93 19.97
C HIS A 302 -27.17 13.38 19.92
N GLY A 303 -25.95 13.61 19.45
CA GLY A 303 -25.32 14.95 19.38
C GLY A 303 -24.71 15.42 20.69
N GLY A 304 -24.55 14.55 21.69
CA GLY A 304 -23.84 14.84 22.92
C GLY A 304 -22.32 14.84 22.69
N LEU A 305 -21.64 15.92 23.10
CA LEU A 305 -20.17 16.01 23.00
C LEU A 305 -19.52 15.01 23.96
N LEU A 306 -18.76 14.08 23.44
CA LEU A 306 -18.02 13.07 24.20
C LEU A 306 -16.60 13.56 24.52
N GLU A 307 -15.89 14.10 23.52
CA GLU A 307 -14.49 14.47 23.65
C GLU A 307 -14.11 15.58 22.67
N THR A 308 -13.07 16.34 23.02
CA THR A 308 -12.42 17.31 22.11
C THR A 308 -10.94 16.94 22.00
N VAL A 309 -10.50 16.58 20.79
CA VAL A 309 -9.11 16.24 20.48
C VAL A 309 -8.45 17.43 19.80
N THR A 310 -7.37 17.93 20.38
CA THR A 310 -6.56 19.01 19.78
C THR A 310 -5.23 18.43 19.32
N LEU A 311 -4.95 18.55 18.02
CA LEU A 311 -3.71 18.12 17.40
C LEU A 311 -2.85 19.34 17.09
N ALA A 312 -1.65 19.35 17.60
CA ALA A 312 -0.67 20.34 17.20
C ALA A 312 -0.19 20.06 15.77
N GLY A 313 0.02 21.11 14.98
CA GLY A 313 0.45 20.96 13.59
C GLY A 313 1.82 20.28 13.45
N ASP A 314 2.72 20.47 14.40
CA ASP A 314 4.03 19.81 14.46
C ASP A 314 3.94 18.31 14.82
N ASP A 315 2.88 17.87 15.51
CA ASP A 315 2.58 16.45 15.69
C ASP A 315 2.08 15.79 14.40
N ILE A 316 1.38 16.55 13.55
CA ILE A 316 0.89 16.10 12.24
C ILE A 316 2.01 16.18 11.20
N ARG A 317 2.76 17.27 11.19
CA ARG A 317 3.87 17.56 10.27
C ARG A 317 5.17 17.49 11.03
N GLY A 318 5.75 16.33 11.20
CA GLY A 318 7.05 16.23 11.85
C GLY A 318 8.06 17.20 11.23
N LYS A 319 8.83 17.89 12.05
CA LYS A 319 9.80 18.87 11.60
C LYS A 319 10.79 18.25 10.61
N GLY A 320 10.84 18.78 9.39
CA GLY A 320 11.67 18.29 8.31
C GLY A 320 11.16 17.02 7.61
N LEU A 321 10.04 16.45 8.03
CA LEU A 321 9.48 15.24 7.41
C LEU A 321 8.53 15.52 6.22
N GLY A 322 8.06 16.74 6.02
CA GLY A 322 7.28 17.11 4.85
C GLY A 322 5.81 16.70 4.90
N LYS A 323 5.40 15.68 4.17
CA LYS A 323 4.00 15.41 3.83
C LYS A 323 3.22 14.68 4.92
N ASP A 324 3.81 13.69 5.53
CA ASP A 324 3.07 12.68 6.28
C ASP A 324 2.87 13.04 7.76
N VAL A 325 1.97 12.32 8.38
CA VAL A 325 1.70 12.44 9.81
C VAL A 325 2.84 11.79 10.59
N SER A 326 3.53 12.59 11.41
CA SER A 326 4.65 12.10 12.21
C SER A 326 4.23 11.30 13.43
N ASN A 327 3.04 11.59 13.97
CA ASN A 327 2.48 10.87 15.12
C ASN A 327 1.17 10.17 14.73
N LYS A 328 1.26 8.87 14.41
CA LYS A 328 0.11 8.06 14.00
C LYS A 328 -0.96 7.89 15.10
N PHE A 329 -0.63 8.14 16.35
CA PHE A 329 -1.61 8.13 17.44
C PHE A 329 -2.60 9.27 17.33
N LEU A 330 -2.18 10.44 16.79
CA LEU A 330 -3.03 11.61 16.56
C LEU A 330 -3.83 12.02 17.79
N GLY A 331 -3.17 12.11 18.96
CA GLY A 331 -3.81 12.51 20.22
C GLY A 331 -5.04 11.65 20.61
N GLY A 332 -5.17 10.45 20.06
CA GLY A 332 -6.33 9.57 20.25
C GLY A 332 -7.46 9.78 19.24
N LEU A 333 -7.30 10.65 18.23
CA LEU A 333 -8.31 10.84 17.18
C LEU A 333 -8.66 9.51 16.53
N PRO A 334 -9.91 9.02 16.60
CA PRO A 334 -10.31 7.75 16.02
C PRO A 334 -10.41 7.83 14.48
N GLY A 335 -10.34 6.68 13.81
CA GLY A 335 -10.61 6.50 12.38
C GLY A 335 -9.49 6.90 11.45
N VAL A 336 -8.95 8.11 11.57
CA VAL A 336 -7.92 8.63 10.65
C VAL A 336 -6.59 7.93 10.87
N GLN A 337 -6.03 7.35 9.79
CA GLN A 337 -4.73 6.67 9.79
C GLN A 337 -4.64 5.48 10.78
N LYS A 338 -5.76 4.81 11.01
CA LYS A 338 -5.89 3.65 11.90
C LYS A 338 -6.11 2.33 11.15
N GLU A 339 -6.17 2.36 9.81
CA GLU A 339 -6.35 1.17 8.95
C GLU A 339 -7.59 0.34 9.33
N GLY A 340 -8.61 0.99 9.93
CA GLY A 340 -9.85 0.35 10.35
C GLY A 340 -9.77 -0.51 11.62
N VAL A 341 -8.65 -0.45 12.39
CA VAL A 341 -8.48 -1.27 13.60
C VAL A 341 -9.29 -0.75 14.80
N ASP A 342 -9.71 0.50 14.77
CA ASP A 342 -10.44 1.17 15.86
C ASP A 342 -11.93 1.42 15.56
N GLY A 343 -12.42 0.98 14.39
CA GLY A 343 -13.82 1.08 14.02
C GLY A 343 -14.07 1.08 12.52
N VAL A 344 -15.33 1.23 12.14
CA VAL A 344 -15.81 1.16 10.76
C VAL A 344 -16.40 2.51 10.36
N ILE A 345 -15.75 3.23 9.45
CA ILE A 345 -16.24 4.51 8.90
C ILE A 345 -17.40 4.22 7.95
N VAL A 346 -18.53 4.92 8.10
CA VAL A 346 -19.74 4.70 7.32
C VAL A 346 -20.09 5.82 6.35
N ASP A 347 -19.77 7.05 6.69
CA ASP A 347 -19.88 8.22 5.79
C ASP A 347 -18.93 9.35 6.23
N SER A 348 -18.83 10.37 5.37
CA SER A 348 -17.87 11.47 5.58
C SER A 348 -18.23 12.69 4.75
N CYS A 349 -17.82 13.86 5.21
CA CYS A 349 -17.91 15.13 4.50
C CYS A 349 -16.51 15.71 4.30
N PHE A 350 -16.21 16.14 3.08
CA PHE A 350 -14.92 16.70 2.66
C PHE A 350 -15.03 18.14 2.23
N VAL A 351 -13.95 18.91 2.45
CA VAL A 351 -13.77 20.20 1.81
C VAL A 351 -13.50 20.00 0.33
N LEU A 352 -14.17 20.80 -0.49
CA LEU A 352 -13.84 21.00 -1.89
C LEU A 352 -13.11 22.32 -2.07
N HIS A 353 -12.21 22.36 -3.04
CA HIS A 353 -11.49 23.57 -3.41
C HIS A 353 -12.05 24.15 -4.70
N LYS A 354 -11.87 25.45 -4.91
CA LYS A 354 -12.24 26.09 -6.17
C LYS A 354 -11.34 25.56 -7.28
N LYS A 355 -11.94 25.17 -8.42
CA LYS A 355 -11.16 24.86 -9.62
C LYS A 355 -10.43 26.11 -10.09
N PRO A 356 -9.12 26.11 -10.32
CA PRO A 356 -8.38 27.24 -10.83
C PRO A 356 -8.82 27.58 -12.25
N ALA A 357 -8.80 28.86 -12.63
CA ALA A 357 -9.15 29.30 -13.97
C ALA A 357 -8.09 28.86 -15.01
N HIS A 358 -6.84 28.77 -14.60
CA HIS A 358 -5.71 28.42 -15.46
C HIS A 358 -4.80 27.43 -14.76
N SER A 359 -4.33 26.43 -15.50
CA SER A 359 -3.36 25.42 -15.06
C SER A 359 -2.25 25.25 -16.09
N ARG A 360 -1.03 24.93 -15.61
CA ARG A 360 0.09 24.50 -16.46
C ARG A 360 0.73 23.27 -15.83
N VAL A 361 0.95 22.26 -16.65
CA VAL A 361 1.67 21.03 -16.24
C VAL A 361 3.01 21.00 -16.96
N LEU A 362 4.06 20.85 -16.17
CA LEU A 362 5.42 20.72 -16.64
C LEU A 362 5.90 19.28 -16.40
N CYS A 363 6.60 18.72 -17.38
CA CYS A 363 7.27 17.43 -17.28
C CYS A 363 8.77 17.67 -17.41
N LEU A 364 9.54 17.31 -16.40
CA LEU A 364 11.00 17.40 -16.39
C LEU A 364 11.56 15.98 -16.49
N GLU A 365 12.33 15.73 -17.54
CA GLU A 365 13.01 14.45 -17.76
C GLU A 365 14.49 14.62 -17.40
N PHE A 366 14.98 13.79 -16.48
CA PHE A 366 16.37 13.81 -16.02
C PHE A 366 17.13 12.64 -16.61
N TYR A 367 18.34 12.93 -17.10
CA TYR A 367 19.23 11.98 -17.76
C TYR A 367 20.58 11.93 -17.06
N GLY A 368 21.29 10.84 -17.17
CA GLY A 368 22.62 10.65 -16.58
C GLY A 368 22.71 9.38 -15.75
N ARG A 369 23.56 9.41 -14.70
CA ARG A 369 23.86 8.24 -13.88
C ARG A 369 23.36 8.33 -12.43
N SER A 370 23.02 9.52 -11.96
CA SER A 370 22.55 9.75 -10.61
C SER A 370 21.31 10.63 -10.60
N MET A 371 20.38 10.33 -9.71
CA MET A 371 19.17 11.12 -9.46
C MET A 371 19.44 12.40 -8.65
N HIS A 372 20.67 12.65 -8.24
CA HIS A 372 21.03 13.75 -7.35
C HIS A 372 20.49 15.11 -7.84
N ASN A 373 20.69 15.44 -9.14
CA ASN A 373 20.19 16.70 -9.71
C ASN A 373 18.65 16.78 -9.68
N ALA A 374 17.94 15.67 -9.92
CA ALA A 374 16.49 15.63 -9.80
C ALA A 374 16.04 15.98 -8.37
N MET A 375 16.73 15.45 -7.37
CA MET A 375 16.43 15.73 -5.97
C MET A 375 16.74 17.18 -5.58
N LEU A 376 17.78 17.79 -6.12
CA LEU A 376 18.07 19.21 -5.93
C LEU A 376 16.98 20.09 -6.55
N VAL A 377 16.53 19.78 -7.76
CA VAL A 377 15.43 20.50 -8.43
C VAL A 377 14.14 20.38 -7.61
N ILE A 378 13.82 19.21 -7.07
CA ILE A 378 12.66 19.04 -6.17
C ILE A 378 12.76 19.98 -4.95
N LYS A 379 13.94 20.02 -4.31
CA LYS A 379 14.19 20.91 -3.18
C LYS A 379 13.97 22.39 -3.54
N ASP A 380 14.45 22.80 -4.70
CA ASP A 380 14.29 24.18 -5.20
C ASP A 380 12.82 24.50 -5.52
N ILE A 381 12.07 23.55 -6.09
CA ILE A 381 10.62 23.70 -6.33
C ILE A 381 9.85 23.88 -5.02
N VAL A 382 10.19 23.12 -3.98
CA VAL A 382 9.58 23.31 -2.65
C VAL A 382 9.90 24.71 -2.10
N GLY A 383 11.14 25.16 -2.22
CA GLY A 383 11.54 26.53 -1.84
C GLY A 383 10.80 27.63 -2.62
N LEU A 384 10.57 27.41 -3.91
CA LEU A 384 9.78 28.30 -4.76
C LEU A 384 8.31 28.35 -4.29
N ARG A 385 7.68 27.19 -4.03
CA ARG A 385 6.32 27.09 -3.48
C ARG A 385 6.19 27.92 -2.19
N ASP A 386 7.11 27.74 -1.26
CA ASP A 386 7.07 28.43 0.03
C ASP A 386 7.29 29.94 -0.11
N THR A 387 8.04 30.34 -1.13
CA THR A 387 8.25 31.74 -1.47
C THR A 387 6.98 32.37 -2.05
N ILE A 388 6.33 31.69 -3.01
CA ILE A 388 5.05 32.08 -3.60
C ILE A 388 3.99 32.25 -2.50
N ARG A 389 3.86 31.26 -1.59
CA ARG A 389 2.91 31.33 -0.47
C ARG A 389 3.14 32.55 0.42
N ARG A 390 4.40 32.86 0.75
CA ARG A 390 4.74 34.05 1.58
C ARG A 390 4.44 35.36 0.90
N GLN A 391 4.40 35.39 -0.43
CA GLN A 391 4.16 36.63 -1.21
C GLN A 391 2.68 36.91 -1.47
N GLY A 392 1.75 36.06 -1.03
CA GLY A 392 0.31 36.32 -1.10
C GLY A 392 -0.42 35.69 -2.29
N ASP A 393 0.04 34.56 -2.76
CA ASP A 393 -0.71 33.48 -3.43
C ASP A 393 -1.60 33.81 -4.63
N LEU A 394 -1.07 34.49 -5.63
CA LEU A 394 -1.71 34.53 -6.95
C LEU A 394 -1.54 33.21 -7.70
N VAL A 395 -0.53 32.41 -7.34
CA VAL A 395 -0.21 31.10 -7.97
C VAL A 395 -0.02 30.05 -6.90
N LYS A 396 -0.40 28.83 -7.20
CA LYS A 396 -0.13 27.63 -6.40
C LYS A 396 0.72 26.66 -7.21
N ILE A 397 1.74 26.07 -6.62
CA ILE A 397 2.32 24.83 -7.14
C ILE A 397 1.50 23.72 -6.50
N SER A 398 0.50 23.26 -7.23
CA SER A 398 -0.59 22.44 -6.67
C SER A 398 -0.24 20.97 -6.59
N ALA A 399 0.61 20.49 -7.49
CA ALA A 399 1.01 19.08 -7.52
C ALA A 399 2.50 18.92 -7.86
N LEU A 400 3.12 17.92 -7.25
CA LEU A 400 4.49 17.52 -7.49
C LEU A 400 4.60 15.99 -7.36
N GLU A 401 5.13 15.29 -8.36
CA GLU A 401 5.35 13.86 -8.31
C GLU A 401 6.59 13.44 -9.09
N GLU A 402 7.41 12.57 -8.52
CA GLU A 402 8.65 12.07 -9.12
C GLU A 402 8.54 10.58 -9.41
N TRP A 403 9.01 10.16 -10.58
CA TRP A 403 9.09 8.77 -11.01
C TRP A 403 10.54 8.38 -11.27
N GLY A 404 11.07 7.52 -10.45
CA GLY A 404 12.41 7.05 -10.62
C GLY A 404 12.59 5.96 -11.71
N PRO A 405 13.84 5.53 -11.99
CA PRO A 405 14.18 4.73 -13.17
C PRO A 405 13.47 3.38 -13.25
N LYS A 406 13.18 2.75 -12.10
CA LYS A 406 12.44 1.48 -12.07
C LYS A 406 10.99 1.64 -12.50
N TYR A 407 10.38 2.74 -12.08
CA TYR A 407 9.02 3.08 -12.47
C TYR A 407 8.96 3.43 -13.95
N VAL A 408 9.84 4.29 -14.41
CA VAL A 408 9.98 4.68 -15.83
C VAL A 408 10.09 3.45 -16.73
N GLN A 409 10.93 2.47 -16.37
CA GLN A 409 11.07 1.21 -17.11
C GLN A 409 9.79 0.37 -17.06
N ALA A 410 9.16 0.25 -15.88
CA ALA A 410 8.02 -0.64 -15.67
C ALA A 410 6.75 -0.17 -16.40
N ILE A 411 6.58 1.16 -16.60
CA ILE A 411 5.46 1.72 -17.37
C ILE A 411 5.74 1.82 -18.86
N GLU A 412 6.94 1.42 -19.32
CA GLU A 412 7.39 1.62 -20.70
C GLU A 412 7.24 3.09 -21.11
N TYR A 413 7.75 3.99 -20.25
CA TYR A 413 7.59 5.43 -20.40
C TYR A 413 8.10 5.89 -21.77
N ARG A 414 7.28 6.68 -22.44
CA ARG A 414 7.66 7.29 -23.72
C ARG A 414 8.31 8.64 -23.48
N LYS A 415 9.64 8.68 -23.53
CA LYS A 415 10.38 9.93 -23.37
C LYS A 415 9.96 10.97 -24.41
N LYS A 416 10.00 12.23 -24.01
CA LYS A 416 9.69 13.39 -24.85
C LYS A 416 10.95 14.04 -25.41
N SER A 417 12.08 13.90 -24.71
CA SER A 417 13.36 14.50 -25.13
C SER A 417 13.96 13.81 -26.35
N GLU A 418 14.37 14.63 -27.31
CA GLU A 418 15.20 14.24 -28.45
C GLU A 418 16.69 14.58 -28.21
N ALA A 419 16.99 15.38 -27.18
CA ALA A 419 18.35 15.87 -26.90
C ALA A 419 19.24 14.83 -26.20
N TYR A 420 18.65 13.84 -25.52
CA TYR A 420 19.36 12.84 -24.75
C TYR A 420 19.11 11.42 -25.25
N GLU A 421 20.15 10.58 -25.20
CA GLU A 421 20.05 9.15 -25.52
C GLU A 421 19.57 8.34 -24.28
N GLY A 422 18.89 7.22 -24.56
CA GLY A 422 18.37 6.32 -23.51
C GLY A 422 17.09 6.81 -22.84
N ASP A 423 16.69 6.11 -21.81
CA ASP A 423 15.51 6.46 -21.02
C ASP A 423 15.88 7.44 -19.90
N PRO A 424 14.96 8.31 -19.47
CA PRO A 424 15.20 9.18 -18.33
C PRO A 424 15.37 8.34 -17.06
N ILE A 425 16.27 8.77 -16.19
CA ILE A 425 16.51 8.15 -14.88
C ILE A 425 15.52 8.67 -13.83
N SER A 426 14.91 9.82 -14.08
CA SER A 426 13.84 10.39 -13.28
C SER A 426 12.95 11.24 -14.15
N VAL A 427 11.65 11.23 -13.87
CA VAL A 427 10.64 12.10 -14.48
C VAL A 427 9.91 12.80 -13.36
N LEU A 428 9.85 14.13 -13.43
CA LEU A 428 9.16 14.97 -12.45
C LEU A 428 8.00 15.68 -13.13
N LEU A 429 6.79 15.52 -12.56
CA LEU A 429 5.62 16.28 -12.97
C LEU A 429 5.33 17.38 -11.94
N VAL A 430 5.11 18.58 -12.44
CA VAL A 430 4.80 19.77 -11.64
C VAL A 430 3.56 20.44 -12.22
N GLN A 431 2.56 20.69 -11.39
CA GLN A 431 1.38 21.47 -11.78
C GLN A 431 1.35 22.80 -11.05
N LEU A 432 1.12 23.86 -11.82
CA LEU A 432 0.92 25.21 -11.32
C LEU A 432 -0.49 25.67 -11.68
N ASP A 433 -1.16 26.29 -10.74
CA ASP A 433 -2.54 26.75 -10.85
C ASP A 433 -2.67 28.21 -10.45
N SER A 434 -3.54 28.97 -11.14
CA SER A 434 -3.86 30.36 -10.80
C SER A 434 -5.20 30.79 -11.39
N ASP A 435 -5.83 31.78 -10.77
CA ASP A 435 -6.93 32.54 -11.38
C ASP A 435 -6.42 33.70 -12.27
N HIS A 436 -5.09 33.91 -12.32
CA HIS A 436 -4.43 34.98 -13.07
C HIS A 436 -3.40 34.43 -14.06
N GLU A 437 -3.71 34.44 -15.34
CA GLU A 437 -2.87 33.86 -16.39
C GLU A 437 -1.45 34.47 -16.43
N THR A 438 -1.34 35.79 -16.30
CA THR A 438 -0.01 36.48 -16.32
C THR A 438 0.86 36.05 -15.14
N ALA A 439 0.28 35.90 -13.95
CA ALA A 439 1.02 35.46 -12.77
C ALA A 439 1.46 33.99 -12.92
N LEU A 440 0.58 33.15 -13.48
CA LEU A 440 0.88 31.75 -13.78
C LEU A 440 2.06 31.64 -14.74
N GLU A 441 2.06 32.41 -15.83
CA GLU A 441 3.15 32.38 -16.82
C GLU A 441 4.48 32.87 -16.21
N GLN A 442 4.45 33.89 -15.36
CA GLN A 442 5.65 34.34 -14.63
C GLN A 442 6.19 33.25 -13.70
N ALA A 443 5.33 32.51 -13.00
CA ALA A 443 5.75 31.39 -12.14
C ALA A 443 6.34 30.22 -12.96
N VAL A 444 5.77 29.93 -14.11
CA VAL A 444 6.32 28.93 -15.06
C VAL A 444 7.73 29.35 -15.49
N GLN A 445 7.90 30.62 -15.89
CA GLN A 445 9.23 31.13 -16.31
C GLN A 445 10.24 31.10 -15.15
N ALA A 446 9.82 31.38 -13.92
CA ALA A 446 10.67 31.28 -12.74
C ALA A 446 11.14 29.84 -12.51
N LEU A 447 10.23 28.85 -12.65
CA LEU A 447 10.57 27.44 -12.53
C LEU A 447 11.54 26.98 -13.64
N LEU A 448 11.28 27.37 -14.88
CA LEU A 448 12.17 27.08 -16.00
C LEU A 448 13.57 27.66 -15.79
N ALA A 449 13.66 28.92 -15.32
CA ALA A 449 14.93 29.56 -15.02
C ALA A 449 15.69 28.89 -13.87
N MET A 450 14.97 28.39 -12.87
CA MET A 450 15.52 27.66 -11.72
C MET A 450 16.09 26.31 -12.13
N ALA A 451 15.41 25.57 -13.00
CA ALA A 451 15.85 24.23 -13.43
C ALA A 451 16.94 24.27 -14.51
N LYS A 452 17.04 25.35 -15.28
CA LYS A 452 18.00 25.50 -16.38
C LYS A 452 19.49 25.30 -16.03
N PRO A 453 19.99 25.69 -14.84
CA PRO A 453 21.39 25.47 -14.48
C PRO A 453 21.79 24.02 -14.27
N TYR A 454 20.84 23.12 -14.11
CA TYR A 454 21.12 21.71 -13.85
C TYR A 454 21.39 20.96 -15.15
N ASP A 455 22.50 20.22 -15.18
CA ASP A 455 22.86 19.38 -16.32
C ASP A 455 21.95 18.13 -16.39
N GLY A 456 21.71 17.68 -17.63
CA GLY A 456 20.98 16.43 -17.85
C GLY A 456 19.46 16.55 -17.65
N VAL A 457 18.88 17.75 -17.72
CA VAL A 457 17.43 17.94 -17.62
C VAL A 457 16.86 18.51 -18.92
N ASP A 458 15.72 17.97 -19.35
CA ASP A 458 14.90 18.53 -20.42
C ASP A 458 13.49 18.80 -19.89
N ILE A 459 12.86 19.91 -20.31
CA ILE A 459 11.61 20.38 -19.71
C ILE A 459 10.56 20.61 -20.79
N PHE A 460 9.40 20.05 -20.59
CA PHE A 460 8.25 20.12 -21.48
C PHE A 460 7.08 20.75 -20.74
N ALA A 461 6.49 21.81 -21.31
CA ALA A 461 5.24 22.37 -20.84
C ALA A 461 4.09 21.80 -21.68
N ALA A 462 3.04 21.29 -21.03
CA ALA A 462 1.85 20.85 -21.73
C ALA A 462 1.21 22.05 -22.47
N ARG A 463 0.88 21.86 -23.74
CA ARG A 463 0.32 22.89 -24.63
C ARG A 463 -1.14 23.20 -24.31
N ASP A 464 -1.86 22.19 -23.83
CA ASP A 464 -3.29 22.25 -23.50
C ASP A 464 -3.66 21.23 -22.39
N GLU A 465 -4.91 21.27 -21.94
CA GLU A 465 -5.43 20.33 -20.92
C GLU A 465 -5.30 18.86 -21.35
N LYS A 466 -5.48 18.55 -22.63
CA LYS A 466 -5.41 17.18 -23.14
C LYS A 466 -3.97 16.64 -23.05
N GLU A 467 -2.98 17.44 -23.36
CA GLU A 467 -1.58 17.05 -23.21
C GLU A 467 -1.18 16.94 -21.73
N ALA A 468 -1.73 17.82 -20.88
CA ALA A 468 -1.56 17.72 -19.44
C ALA A 468 -2.14 16.41 -18.87
N GLU A 469 -3.32 15.98 -19.33
CA GLU A 469 -3.90 14.69 -18.98
C GLU A 469 -2.98 13.53 -19.40
N VAL A 470 -2.41 13.58 -20.61
CA VAL A 470 -1.46 12.56 -21.09
C VAL A 470 -0.22 12.49 -20.20
N PHE A 471 0.28 13.64 -19.68
CA PHE A 471 1.42 13.63 -18.76
C PHE A 471 1.07 12.92 -17.44
N TRP A 472 -0.17 13.08 -16.95
CA TRP A 472 -0.66 12.42 -15.74
C TRP A 472 -1.10 10.96 -15.95
N GLU A 473 -1.40 10.55 -17.19
CA GLU A 473 -1.91 9.19 -17.49
C GLU A 473 -0.94 8.08 -17.05
N ASP A 474 0.35 8.30 -17.21
CA ASP A 474 1.39 7.33 -16.84
C ASP A 474 1.39 7.00 -15.33
N ARG A 475 0.89 7.90 -14.50
CA ARG A 475 0.71 7.69 -13.06
C ARG A 475 -0.28 6.56 -12.74
N HIS A 476 -1.32 6.39 -13.54
CA HIS A 476 -2.37 5.40 -13.32
C HIS A 476 -1.90 3.96 -13.58
N LYS A 477 -0.75 3.78 -14.24
CA LYS A 477 -0.15 2.47 -14.50
C LYS A 477 0.47 1.84 -13.25
N LEU A 478 0.65 2.58 -12.15
CA LEU A 478 1.28 2.10 -10.92
C LEU A 478 0.60 0.85 -10.33
N SER A 479 -0.71 0.85 -10.25
CA SER A 479 -1.48 -0.29 -9.71
C SER A 479 -1.37 -1.55 -10.57
N ALA A 480 -1.25 -1.39 -11.90
CA ALA A 480 -1.04 -2.52 -12.82
C ALA A 480 0.37 -3.11 -12.68
N ILE A 481 1.39 -2.25 -12.51
CA ILE A 481 2.79 -2.66 -12.32
C ILE A 481 2.97 -3.41 -11.02
N ALA A 482 2.29 -2.99 -9.96
CA ALA A 482 2.33 -3.69 -8.68
C ALA A 482 1.95 -5.17 -8.82
N LYS A 483 1.07 -5.52 -9.75
CA LYS A 483 0.66 -6.90 -10.04
C LYS A 483 1.65 -7.68 -10.93
N HIS A 484 2.52 -6.99 -11.67
CA HIS A 484 3.45 -7.63 -12.62
C HIS A 484 4.87 -7.79 -12.06
N THR A 485 5.22 -7.17 -10.95
CA THR A 485 6.53 -7.34 -10.33
C THR A 485 6.54 -8.62 -9.49
N SER A 486 7.35 -9.60 -9.93
CA SER A 486 7.58 -10.84 -9.18
C SER A 486 8.39 -10.57 -7.91
N GLY A 487 7.82 -10.79 -6.75
CA GLY A 487 8.50 -10.71 -5.46
C GLY A 487 7.58 -10.18 -4.36
N PHE A 488 7.88 -10.60 -3.13
CA PHE A 488 7.20 -10.08 -1.95
C PHE A 488 7.49 -8.57 -1.84
N LYS A 489 6.43 -7.77 -1.72
CA LYS A 489 6.53 -6.32 -1.56
C LYS A 489 6.38 -6.00 -0.09
N VAL A 490 7.40 -5.36 0.47
CA VAL A 490 7.30 -4.63 1.72
C VAL A 490 7.15 -3.18 1.31
N ASN A 491 5.94 -2.66 1.37
CA ASN A 491 5.62 -1.30 0.97
C ASN A 491 5.40 -0.47 2.22
N GLU A 492 6.48 0.16 2.70
CA GLU A 492 6.42 1.17 3.73
C GLU A 492 6.82 2.50 3.10
N ASP A 493 5.97 3.50 3.23
CA ASP A 493 6.31 4.86 2.86
C ASP A 493 7.35 5.40 3.83
N VAL A 494 8.44 5.92 3.29
CA VAL A 494 9.51 6.54 4.07
C VAL A 494 9.48 8.03 3.80
N VAL A 495 9.27 8.82 4.85
CA VAL A 495 9.33 10.27 4.78
C VAL A 495 10.75 10.72 5.10
N ILE A 496 11.37 11.45 4.17
CA ILE A 496 12.75 11.91 4.25
C ILE A 496 12.75 13.43 4.40
N PRO A 497 13.50 14.00 5.37
CA PRO A 497 13.67 15.44 5.45
C PRO A 497 14.20 16.02 4.15
N LEU A 498 13.60 17.13 3.70
CA LEU A 498 13.88 17.72 2.40
C LEU A 498 15.37 18.05 2.18
N GLU A 499 16.04 18.44 3.25
CA GLU A 499 17.46 18.84 3.22
C GLU A 499 18.39 17.69 2.86
N VAL A 500 18.00 16.44 3.18
CA VAL A 500 18.85 15.24 2.97
C VAL A 500 18.36 14.34 1.85
N ILE A 501 17.32 14.75 1.10
CA ILE A 501 16.80 13.95 -0.04
C ILE A 501 17.88 13.63 -1.08
N PRO A 502 18.75 14.57 -1.50
CA PRO A 502 19.82 14.25 -2.47
C PRO A 502 20.78 13.18 -1.94
N GLU A 503 21.25 13.30 -0.71
CA GLU A 503 22.16 12.33 -0.07
C GLU A 503 21.46 10.98 0.16
N PHE A 504 20.17 10.99 0.47
CA PHE A 504 19.38 9.76 0.61
C PHE A 504 19.20 9.05 -0.75
N SER A 505 19.02 9.78 -1.83
CA SER A 505 19.01 9.22 -3.18
C SER A 505 20.33 8.51 -3.51
N ASP A 506 21.46 9.18 -3.26
CA ASP A 506 22.79 8.59 -3.43
C ASP A 506 22.99 7.34 -2.57
N PHE A 507 22.51 7.36 -1.32
CA PHE A 507 22.51 6.20 -0.44
C PHE A 507 21.70 5.03 -1.01
N LEU A 508 20.48 5.28 -1.52
CA LEU A 508 19.64 4.24 -2.12
C LEU A 508 20.28 3.63 -3.37
N GLU A 509 20.92 4.44 -4.23
CA GLU A 509 21.63 3.94 -5.40
C GLU A 509 22.78 3.02 -4.98
N ASN A 510 23.58 3.43 -4.01
CA ASN A 510 24.67 2.62 -3.46
C ASN A 510 24.13 1.32 -2.82
N LEU A 511 23.05 1.39 -2.03
CA LEU A 511 22.43 0.23 -1.41
C LEU A 511 21.94 -0.78 -2.45
N ASN A 512 21.32 -0.31 -3.52
CA ASN A 512 20.88 -1.16 -4.63
C ASN A 512 22.07 -1.89 -5.29
N LEU A 513 23.18 -1.21 -5.51
CA LEU A 513 24.39 -1.81 -6.06
C LEU A 513 24.98 -2.88 -5.12
N ILE A 514 24.99 -2.62 -3.82
CA ILE A 514 25.44 -3.55 -2.79
C ILE A 514 24.62 -4.84 -2.81
N TYR A 515 23.28 -4.74 -2.77
CA TYR A 515 22.41 -5.92 -2.77
C TYR A 515 22.48 -6.68 -4.09
N LEU A 516 22.58 -5.97 -5.20
CA LEU A 516 22.75 -6.59 -6.52
C LEU A 516 24.06 -7.40 -6.57
N SER A 517 25.17 -6.82 -6.09
CA SER A 517 26.47 -7.49 -6.02
C SER A 517 26.43 -8.73 -5.13
N ARG A 518 25.80 -8.64 -3.96
CA ARG A 518 25.58 -9.80 -3.05
C ARG A 518 24.78 -10.91 -3.71
N ARG A 519 23.74 -10.56 -4.45
CA ARG A 519 22.90 -11.53 -5.18
C ARG A 519 23.69 -12.22 -6.29
N TYR A 520 24.45 -11.49 -7.09
CA TYR A 520 25.34 -12.07 -8.11
C TYR A 520 26.39 -12.98 -7.48
N ARG A 521 27.01 -12.55 -6.37
CA ARG A 521 27.97 -13.39 -5.65
C ARG A 521 27.34 -14.69 -5.18
N LYS A 522 26.15 -14.64 -4.58
CA LYS A 522 25.41 -15.84 -4.16
C LYS A 522 25.13 -16.79 -5.33
N ALA A 523 24.67 -16.25 -6.48
CA ALA A 523 24.43 -17.03 -7.68
C ALA A 523 25.72 -17.66 -8.24
N LEU A 524 26.80 -16.91 -8.29
CA LEU A 524 28.12 -17.41 -8.73
C LEU A 524 28.66 -18.51 -7.84
N LEU A 525 28.48 -18.41 -6.51
CA LEU A 525 28.86 -19.46 -5.57
C LEU A 525 28.07 -20.76 -5.78
N GLN A 526 26.78 -20.65 -6.11
CA GLN A 526 25.96 -21.83 -6.45
C GLN A 526 26.40 -22.50 -7.76
N VAL A 527 26.81 -21.72 -8.76
CA VAL A 527 27.32 -22.24 -10.04
C VAL A 527 28.73 -22.82 -9.90
N ARG A 528 29.52 -22.40 -8.91
CA ARG A 528 30.86 -22.91 -8.63
C ARG A 528 30.90 -24.43 -8.48
N GLU A 529 29.90 -24.99 -7.78
CA GLU A 529 29.80 -26.45 -7.57
C GLU A 529 29.48 -27.24 -8.85
N LEU A 530 28.82 -26.55 -9.81
CA LEU A 530 28.37 -27.18 -11.06
C LEU A 530 29.40 -27.13 -12.18
N ALA A 531 30.29 -26.15 -12.21
CA ALA A 531 31.09 -25.83 -13.40
C ALA A 531 32.61 -25.90 -13.21
N GLY A 532 33.16 -26.24 -12.04
CA GLY A 532 34.61 -26.23 -11.77
C GLY A 532 35.24 -24.86 -11.95
N VAL A 533 34.50 -23.78 -11.79
CA VAL A 533 34.96 -22.41 -11.93
C VAL A 533 35.63 -22.00 -10.62
N ALA A 534 36.92 -21.74 -10.63
CA ALA A 534 37.65 -21.18 -9.49
C ALA A 534 37.45 -19.65 -9.42
N PHE A 535 36.91 -19.18 -8.31
CA PHE A 535 36.90 -17.75 -7.94
C PHE A 535 37.96 -17.60 -6.85
N ASP A 536 39.21 -17.36 -7.24
CA ASP A 536 40.32 -17.34 -6.32
C ASP A 536 40.94 -15.95 -6.19
N ASP A 537 40.27 -15.07 -5.46
CA ASP A 537 40.97 -13.97 -4.81
C ASP A 537 40.31 -13.59 -3.48
N PRO A 538 40.76 -14.15 -2.36
CA PRO A 538 40.29 -13.78 -1.03
C PRO A 538 40.52 -12.30 -0.71
N ALA A 539 41.45 -11.62 -1.38
CA ALA A 539 41.71 -10.20 -1.21
C ALA A 539 40.61 -9.33 -1.83
N VAL A 540 40.06 -9.73 -2.99
CA VAL A 540 38.92 -9.07 -3.61
C VAL A 540 37.67 -9.23 -2.75
N ASP A 541 37.43 -10.42 -2.19
CA ASP A 541 36.32 -10.68 -1.30
C ASP A 541 36.42 -9.83 -0.01
N ALA A 542 37.58 -9.77 0.60
CA ALA A 542 37.81 -8.97 1.80
C ALA A 542 37.79 -7.45 1.54
N ALA A 543 38.17 -7.00 0.34
CA ALA A 543 38.05 -5.61 -0.07
C ALA A 543 36.60 -5.22 -0.35
N LEU A 544 35.82 -6.11 -0.94
CA LEU A 544 34.40 -5.92 -1.20
C LEU A 544 33.61 -5.86 0.11
N GLU A 545 33.85 -6.79 1.04
CA GLU A 545 33.22 -6.79 2.37
C GLU A 545 33.56 -5.52 3.17
N ARG A 546 34.78 -5.01 3.07
CA ARG A 546 35.16 -3.74 3.73
C ARG A 546 34.47 -2.54 3.08
N ALA A 547 34.39 -2.49 1.74
CA ALA A 547 33.69 -1.42 1.04
C ALA A 547 32.17 -1.42 1.33
N LEU A 548 31.57 -2.61 1.58
CA LEU A 548 30.16 -2.80 1.87
C LEU A 548 29.79 -2.56 3.34
N SER A 549 30.77 -2.60 4.26
CA SER A 549 30.54 -2.40 5.69
C SER A 549 30.83 -0.98 6.19
N THR A 550 31.41 -0.13 5.35
CA THR A 550 31.69 1.27 5.70
C THR A 550 30.59 2.17 5.15
N PRO A 551 29.85 2.92 5.98
CA PRO A 551 28.97 3.97 5.49
C PRO A 551 29.84 5.02 4.78
N SER A 552 29.78 5.07 3.47
CA SER A 552 30.59 6.00 2.69
C SER A 552 29.95 7.39 2.73
N THR A 553 30.53 8.26 3.51
CA THR A 553 30.29 9.71 3.44
C THR A 553 31.00 10.37 2.25
N THR A 554 31.74 9.60 1.43
CA THR A 554 32.47 10.14 0.28
C THR A 554 32.72 9.06 -0.79
N ALA A 555 31.72 8.55 -1.45
CA ALA A 555 31.91 7.73 -2.64
C ALA A 555 31.82 8.58 -3.90
N ARG A 556 32.85 9.34 -4.22
CA ARG A 556 33.13 9.71 -5.61
C ARG A 556 33.38 8.40 -6.37
N SER A 557 32.54 8.15 -7.35
CA SER A 557 32.54 7.01 -8.25
C SER A 557 33.95 6.59 -8.70
N ARG A 558 34.42 5.42 -8.24
CA ARG A 558 35.41 4.66 -8.98
C ARG A 558 34.67 3.59 -9.79
N PRO A 559 34.91 3.45 -11.09
CA PRO A 559 34.27 2.44 -11.89
C PRO A 559 34.71 1.05 -11.40
N CYS A 560 33.74 0.21 -11.05
CA CYS A 560 33.97 -1.20 -10.82
C CYS A 560 34.25 -1.84 -12.19
N THR A 561 35.51 -2.10 -12.50
CA THR A 561 35.91 -2.86 -13.69
C THR A 561 35.74 -4.36 -13.43
N ALA A 562 34.49 -4.81 -13.35
CA ALA A 562 34.19 -6.21 -13.60
C ALA A 562 34.13 -6.38 -15.12
N ARG A 563 35.06 -7.12 -15.70
CA ARG A 563 34.97 -7.56 -17.09
C ARG A 563 33.75 -8.46 -17.25
N SER A 564 32.63 -7.87 -17.63
CA SER A 564 31.45 -8.61 -18.07
C SER A 564 31.71 -9.14 -19.46
N ARG A 565 31.55 -10.43 -19.67
CA ARG A 565 31.43 -11.00 -21.04
C ARG A 565 30.12 -10.46 -21.64
N PRO A 566 30.13 -10.06 -22.92
CA PRO A 566 28.92 -9.61 -23.59
C PRO A 566 28.01 -10.83 -23.84
N GLY A 567 26.74 -10.74 -23.40
CA GLY A 567 25.73 -11.73 -23.79
C GLY A 567 24.71 -12.14 -22.74
N ALA A 568 24.76 -11.67 -21.49
CA ALA A 568 23.71 -11.96 -20.51
C ALA A 568 22.86 -10.73 -20.27
N SER A 569 21.66 -10.71 -20.82
CA SER A 569 20.64 -9.73 -20.46
C SER A 569 20.27 -9.91 -18.96
N PRO A 570 20.30 -8.85 -18.16
CA PRO A 570 19.92 -8.94 -16.76
C PRO A 570 18.40 -9.16 -16.65
N SER A 571 18.02 -10.29 -16.04
CA SER A 571 16.66 -10.48 -15.54
C SER A 571 16.37 -9.39 -14.48
N PRO A 572 15.22 -8.72 -14.52
CA PRO A 572 14.93 -7.61 -13.63
C PRO A 572 14.83 -8.11 -12.20
N ALA A 573 15.79 -7.72 -11.37
CA ALA A 573 15.74 -7.94 -9.94
C ALA A 573 14.81 -6.89 -9.33
N THR A 574 13.69 -7.35 -8.81
CA THR A 574 12.77 -6.57 -8.01
C THR A 574 13.47 -6.06 -6.73
N CYS A 575 13.87 -4.82 -6.75
CA CYS A 575 14.10 -4.06 -5.55
C CYS A 575 12.90 -3.14 -5.38
N THR A 576 12.11 -3.39 -4.36
CA THR A 576 11.03 -2.50 -3.98
C THR A 576 11.63 -1.17 -3.57
N ARG A 577 11.22 -0.11 -4.22
CA ARG A 577 11.58 1.26 -3.85
C ARG A 577 10.69 1.75 -2.73
N ALA A 578 11.32 2.35 -1.73
CA ALA A 578 10.69 3.44 -1.03
C ALA A 578 10.43 4.55 -2.07
N THR A 579 9.19 4.84 -2.37
CA THR A 579 8.81 6.04 -3.09
C THR A 579 9.01 7.19 -2.12
N ALA A 580 10.13 7.90 -2.25
CA ALA A 580 10.25 9.19 -1.61
C ALA A 580 9.31 10.12 -2.36
N THR A 581 8.10 10.30 -1.84
CA THR A 581 7.24 11.39 -2.26
C THR A 581 7.75 12.63 -1.56
N ALA A 582 8.51 13.46 -2.25
CA ALA A 582 8.87 14.77 -1.74
C ALA A 582 7.63 15.67 -1.75
N THR A 583 7.17 16.06 -0.60
CA THR A 583 6.18 17.12 -0.41
C THR A 583 6.66 18.11 0.59
#